data_a5006f2046ca48efba61cb1d431c503a
#
_entry.id   a5006f2046ca48efba61cb1d431c503a
#
_cell.length_a   1.000
_cell.length_b   1.000
_cell.length_c   1.000
_cell.angle_alpha   90.00
_cell.angle_beta   90.00
_cell.angle_gamma   90.00
#
_symmetry.space_group_name_H-M   'P 1'
#
loop_
_entity.id
_entity.type
_entity.pdbx_description
1 polymer ?
#
loop_
_entity_poly.entity_id
_entity_poly.type
_entity_poly.pdbx_seq_one_letter_code
_entity_poly.pdbx_strand_id
1 'polypeptide(L)'
;MQKTLVAFSLAFFLLSSVAAAPVSAQAANDPKQPSVENPHMHFWGTGDLSSCWTHFDSNDSTGSSEEGYGERTYGSGQVEISLSCRMQDNLKDNMYLNPNGTILIEVGVQIFSDDCDQAQPGSCLTLTLRKGNLAIASRVFPATDNAGNDEQIRWELPVDRNMTEWNRSVEEPTLDIEYSAPGWNGLECLIADCTGVFRFYYSKDRKSTRLNSSHLVISYAV
;
A
#
# COMPACT_ATOMS: atom_id res chain seq x y z
N MET A 1 52.15 11.78 77.89
CA MET A 1 52.37 11.83 76.43
C MET A 1 51.32 10.98 75.80
N GLN A 2 50.21 11.54 75.42
CA GLN A 2 49.07 10.84 74.84
C GLN A 2 48.92 11.35 73.42
N LYS A 3 49.26 10.50 72.49
CA LYS A 3 49.13 10.79 71.03
C LYS A 3 47.69 10.51 70.61
N THR A 4 46.94 11.55 70.42
CA THR A 4 45.62 11.49 69.87
C THR A 4 45.75 11.19 68.36
N LEU A 5 45.34 9.99 67.94
CA LEU A 5 45.20 9.58 66.56
C LEU A 5 43.91 10.21 66.07
N VAL A 6 44.05 11.25 65.28
CA VAL A 6 42.90 11.77 64.53
C VAL A 6 42.67 10.84 63.32
N ALA A 7 41.69 10.00 63.45
CA ALA A 7 41.21 9.21 62.32
C ALA A 7 40.48 10.13 61.36
N PHE A 8 41.11 10.46 60.24
CA PHE A 8 40.48 11.06 59.13
C PHE A 8 39.60 9.97 58.44
N SER A 9 38.36 9.95 58.85
CA SER A 9 37.35 9.25 58.05
C SER A 9 37.18 10.00 56.74
N LEU A 10 37.94 9.59 55.77
CA LEU A 10 37.68 9.99 54.38
C LEU A 10 36.40 9.27 53.95
N ALA A 11 35.28 9.94 54.17
CA ALA A 11 34.06 9.55 53.54
C ALA A 11 34.23 9.76 52.02
N PHE A 12 34.67 8.70 51.38
CA PHE A 12 34.60 8.59 49.92
C PHE A 12 33.12 8.55 49.56
N PHE A 13 32.53 9.71 49.42
CA PHE A 13 31.31 9.84 48.65
C PHE A 13 31.67 9.43 47.23
N LEU A 14 31.54 8.14 46.93
CA LEU A 14 31.37 7.65 45.61
C LEU A 14 30.09 8.30 45.08
N LEU A 15 30.22 9.48 44.49
CA LEU A 15 29.29 9.99 43.54
C LEU A 15 29.31 8.99 42.38
N SER A 16 28.52 7.93 42.54
CA SER A 16 28.05 7.15 41.41
C SER A 16 27.24 8.12 40.56
N SER A 17 27.94 8.83 39.71
CA SER A 17 27.33 9.43 38.53
C SER A 17 26.69 8.28 37.76
N VAL A 18 25.43 8.02 38.04
CA VAL A 18 24.57 7.30 37.15
C VAL A 18 24.60 8.16 35.90
N ALA A 19 25.50 7.80 34.98
CA ALA A 19 25.41 8.27 33.62
C ALA A 19 24.03 7.76 33.17
N ALA A 20 23.02 8.61 33.30
CA ALA A 20 21.79 8.43 32.60
C ALA A 20 22.22 8.37 31.12
N ALA A 21 22.35 7.14 30.59
CA ALA A 21 22.43 6.98 29.16
C ALA A 21 21.29 7.85 28.61
N PRO A 22 21.57 8.72 27.64
CA PRO A 22 20.49 9.43 27.01
C PRO A 22 19.52 8.33 26.56
N VAL A 23 18.35 8.28 27.19
CA VAL A 23 17.23 7.55 26.60
C VAL A 23 17.07 8.28 25.28
N SER A 24 17.60 7.69 24.23
CA SER A 24 17.29 8.12 22.88
C SER A 24 15.79 8.09 22.87
N ALA A 25 15.16 9.27 22.95
CA ALA A 25 13.75 9.38 22.66
C ALA A 25 13.64 8.74 21.26
N GLN A 26 13.16 7.51 21.20
CA GLN A 26 12.81 6.90 19.94
C GLN A 26 11.89 7.93 19.32
N ALA A 27 12.36 8.54 18.24
CA ALA A 27 11.53 9.42 17.44
C ALA A 27 10.23 8.66 17.25
N ALA A 28 9.12 9.24 17.71
CA ALA A 28 7.83 8.58 17.63
C ALA A 28 7.70 8.08 16.20
N ASN A 29 7.61 6.77 16.00
CA ASN A 29 7.54 6.17 14.68
C ASN A 29 6.38 6.84 13.96
N ASP A 30 6.66 7.50 12.85
CA ASP A 30 5.62 8.09 12.04
C ASP A 30 4.73 6.95 11.51
N PRO A 31 3.45 6.89 11.90
CA PRO A 31 2.59 5.79 11.50
C PRO A 31 2.40 5.69 9.98
N LYS A 32 2.64 6.78 9.24
CA LYS A 32 2.56 6.80 7.78
C LYS A 32 3.79 6.21 7.09
N GLN A 33 4.85 5.90 7.85
CA GLN A 33 6.09 5.35 7.34
C GLN A 33 6.19 3.85 7.60
N PRO A 34 6.90 3.11 6.73
CA PRO A 34 7.12 1.69 6.88
C PRO A 34 8.03 1.37 8.08
N SER A 35 7.74 0.25 8.75
CA SER A 35 8.64 -0.33 9.75
C SER A 35 8.39 -1.83 9.88
N VAL A 36 9.25 -2.54 10.61
CA VAL A 36 9.07 -3.98 10.90
C VAL A 36 7.73 -4.24 11.62
N GLU A 37 7.31 -3.30 12.47
CA GLU A 37 6.05 -3.39 13.21
C GLU A 37 4.85 -2.88 12.39
N ASN A 38 5.11 -2.13 11.30
CA ASN A 38 4.11 -1.55 10.43
C ASN A 38 4.39 -1.87 8.95
N PRO A 39 4.25 -3.14 8.53
CA PRO A 39 4.58 -3.59 7.18
C PRO A 39 3.44 -3.40 6.16
N HIS A 40 2.27 -2.94 6.60
CA HIS A 40 1.08 -2.85 5.77
C HIS A 40 0.94 -1.46 5.16
N MET A 41 1.04 -1.38 3.84
CA MET A 41 0.73 -0.17 3.08
C MET A 41 -0.74 -0.21 2.65
N HIS A 42 -1.46 0.83 2.97
CA HIS A 42 -2.90 0.98 2.75
C HIS A 42 -3.16 1.87 1.54
N PHE A 43 -4.23 1.56 0.80
CA PHE A 43 -4.68 2.33 -0.35
C PHE A 43 -5.85 3.22 0.03
N TRP A 44 -5.78 4.46 -0.44
CA TRP A 44 -6.79 5.50 -0.25
C TRP A 44 -7.05 6.23 -1.55
N GLY A 45 -8.20 6.87 -1.68
CA GLY A 45 -8.48 7.59 -2.91
C GLY A 45 -9.86 8.25 -2.93
N THR A 46 -10.12 8.98 -4.00
CA THR A 46 -11.37 9.71 -4.21
C THR A 46 -12.48 8.79 -4.72
N GLY A 47 -13.75 9.18 -4.45
CA GLY A 47 -14.92 8.41 -4.86
C GLY A 47 -15.08 8.26 -6.38
N ASP A 48 -14.48 9.15 -7.16
CA ASP A 48 -14.52 9.18 -8.63
C ASP A 48 -13.29 8.53 -9.30
N LEU A 49 -12.39 7.91 -8.52
CA LEU A 49 -11.11 7.36 -8.98
C LEU A 49 -10.21 8.39 -9.70
N SER A 50 -10.35 9.67 -9.43
CA SER A 50 -9.48 10.70 -10.00
C SER A 50 -8.12 10.76 -9.30
N SER A 51 -8.01 10.24 -8.09
CA SER A 51 -6.79 10.21 -7.29
C SER A 51 -6.73 8.97 -6.42
N CYS A 52 -5.53 8.38 -6.32
CA CYS A 52 -5.20 7.29 -5.42
C CYS A 52 -3.86 7.58 -4.75
N TRP A 53 -3.77 7.30 -3.45
CA TRP A 53 -2.53 7.42 -2.69
C TRP A 53 -2.38 6.29 -1.68
N THR A 54 -1.19 6.14 -1.15
CA THR A 54 -0.87 5.11 -0.18
C THR A 54 -0.10 5.68 1.00
N HIS A 55 -0.22 5.06 2.14
CA HIS A 55 0.65 5.22 3.32
C HIS A 55 0.46 4.03 4.29
N PHE A 56 1.24 3.99 5.36
CA PHE A 56 1.26 2.85 6.29
C PHE A 56 0.31 3.01 7.49
N ASP A 57 -0.33 4.17 7.67
CA ASP A 57 -1.31 4.38 8.74
C ASP A 57 -2.70 3.86 8.32
N SER A 58 -3.18 2.82 8.99
CA SER A 58 -4.52 2.27 8.74
C SER A 58 -5.67 3.12 9.28
N ASN A 59 -5.37 4.13 10.10
CA ASN A 59 -6.39 4.95 10.77
C ASN A 59 -6.59 6.31 10.09
N ASP A 60 -5.62 6.76 9.28
CA ASP A 60 -5.73 8.04 8.59
C ASP A 60 -6.37 7.89 7.20
N SER A 61 -7.67 8.05 7.15
CA SER A 61 -8.45 8.07 5.90
C SER A 61 -8.71 9.49 5.37
N THR A 62 -7.97 10.48 5.83
CA THR A 62 -8.20 11.89 5.48
C THR A 62 -8.20 12.12 3.97
N GLY A 63 -9.29 12.65 3.46
CA GLY A 63 -9.48 12.93 2.02
C GLY A 63 -9.94 11.73 1.19
N SER A 64 -9.95 10.53 1.75
CA SER A 64 -10.47 9.34 1.07
C SER A 64 -11.99 9.32 1.05
N SER A 65 -12.55 8.59 0.08
CA SER A 65 -13.98 8.34 -0.03
C SER A 65 -14.57 7.78 1.26
N GLU A 66 -15.66 8.36 1.73
CA GLU A 66 -16.37 7.90 2.92
C GLU A 66 -16.98 6.51 2.73
N GLU A 67 -17.28 6.12 1.49
CA GLU A 67 -17.84 4.82 1.15
C GLU A 67 -16.80 3.71 1.15
N GLY A 68 -15.49 4.06 1.19
CA GLY A 68 -14.39 3.11 1.21
C GLY A 68 -14.05 2.53 -0.16
N TYR A 69 -14.58 3.09 -1.22
CA TYR A 69 -14.24 2.75 -2.61
C TYR A 69 -14.31 3.98 -3.51
N GLY A 70 -13.65 3.87 -4.67
CA GLY A 70 -13.84 4.77 -5.79
C GLY A 70 -14.49 4.01 -6.94
N GLU A 71 -15.32 4.70 -7.73
CA GLU A 71 -16.07 4.10 -8.82
C GLU A 71 -16.07 5.00 -10.05
N ARG A 72 -15.99 4.38 -11.22
CA ARG A 72 -16.30 5.00 -12.50
C ARG A 72 -17.30 4.18 -13.27
N THR A 73 -18.24 4.88 -13.91
CA THR A 73 -19.23 4.30 -14.79
C THR A 73 -19.03 4.79 -16.21
N TYR A 74 -19.26 3.92 -17.17
CA TYR A 74 -19.03 4.17 -18.59
C TYR A 74 -20.24 3.74 -19.41
N GLY A 75 -20.66 4.61 -20.32
CA GLY A 75 -21.70 4.26 -21.28
C GLY A 75 -21.23 3.16 -22.23
N SER A 76 -22.17 2.33 -22.71
CA SER A 76 -21.90 1.25 -23.66
C SER A 76 -20.94 0.16 -23.18
N GLY A 77 -20.74 0.01 -21.87
CA GLY A 77 -19.90 -1.02 -21.28
C GLY A 77 -18.39 -0.88 -21.52
N GLN A 78 -17.97 0.10 -22.31
CA GLN A 78 -16.56 0.42 -22.43
C GLN A 78 -16.02 0.89 -21.08
N VAL A 79 -14.94 0.29 -20.63
CA VAL A 79 -14.25 0.69 -19.37
C VAL A 79 -12.81 1.01 -19.71
N GLU A 80 -12.31 2.14 -19.21
CA GLU A 80 -10.90 2.52 -19.34
C GLU A 80 -10.42 3.11 -18.03
N ILE A 81 -9.53 2.40 -17.36
CA ILE A 81 -8.92 2.78 -16.08
C ILE A 81 -7.41 2.83 -16.24
N SER A 82 -6.84 3.94 -15.80
CA SER A 82 -5.40 4.08 -15.57
C SER A 82 -5.25 4.85 -14.26
N LEU A 83 -4.90 4.15 -13.20
CA LEU A 83 -4.80 4.69 -11.84
C LEU A 83 -3.41 4.40 -11.29
N SER A 84 -2.74 5.42 -10.74
CA SER A 84 -1.42 5.29 -10.13
C SER A 84 -1.51 5.65 -8.66
N CYS A 85 -1.38 4.65 -7.79
CA CYS A 85 -1.44 4.80 -6.34
C CYS A 85 -0.04 4.99 -5.77
N ARG A 86 0.34 6.23 -5.52
CA ARG A 86 1.66 6.61 -5.01
C ARG A 86 1.61 6.86 -3.51
N MET A 87 2.76 6.77 -2.85
CA MET A 87 2.84 7.22 -1.47
C MET A 87 2.48 8.71 -1.37
N GLN A 88 1.66 9.05 -0.36
CA GLN A 88 1.27 10.42 -0.07
C GLN A 88 2.47 11.28 0.36
N ASP A 89 3.33 10.70 1.18
CA ASP A 89 4.57 11.30 1.66
C ASP A 89 5.75 10.41 1.23
N ASN A 90 6.86 11.02 0.90
CA ASN A 90 8.07 10.30 0.54
C ASN A 90 8.59 9.44 1.70
N LEU A 91 9.30 8.37 1.39
CA LEU A 91 10.05 7.61 2.37
C LEU A 91 11.03 8.53 3.12
N LYS A 92 10.96 8.55 4.45
CA LYS A 92 11.86 9.34 5.32
C LYS A 92 13.21 8.67 5.48
N ASP A 93 13.21 7.34 5.47
CA ASP A 93 14.39 6.49 5.56
C ASP A 93 14.39 5.46 4.45
N ASN A 94 15.55 4.89 4.13
CA ASN A 94 15.62 3.77 3.19
C ASN A 94 14.85 2.58 3.77
N MET A 95 14.06 1.94 2.91
CA MET A 95 13.34 0.73 3.26
C MET A 95 14.12 -0.50 2.77
N TYR A 96 14.28 -1.49 3.64
CA TYR A 96 14.99 -2.73 3.32
C TYR A 96 14.06 -3.92 3.45
N LEU A 97 13.98 -4.73 2.40
CA LEU A 97 13.16 -5.93 2.37
C LEU A 97 14.03 -7.18 2.55
N ASN A 98 13.45 -8.18 3.18
CA ASN A 98 14.10 -9.49 3.30
C ASN A 98 14.27 -10.13 1.92
N PRO A 99 15.49 -10.49 1.48
CA PRO A 99 15.74 -11.10 0.18
C PRO A 99 15.09 -12.49 -0.01
N ASN A 100 14.65 -13.13 1.08
CA ASN A 100 13.87 -14.36 1.06
C ASN A 100 12.38 -14.11 1.39
N GLY A 101 11.97 -12.86 1.42
CA GLY A 101 10.60 -12.46 1.72
C GLY A 101 9.69 -12.45 0.51
N THR A 102 8.46 -12.05 0.76
CA THR A 102 7.43 -11.90 -0.27
C THR A 102 6.73 -10.56 -0.08
N ILE A 103 6.53 -9.85 -1.17
CA ILE A 103 5.58 -8.74 -1.24
C ILE A 103 4.23 -9.34 -1.58
N LEU A 104 3.24 -9.11 -0.73
CA LEU A 104 1.88 -9.51 -0.98
C LEU A 104 1.06 -8.29 -1.34
N ILE A 105 0.46 -8.30 -2.52
CA ILE A 105 -0.46 -7.28 -3.01
C ILE A 105 -1.85 -7.88 -3.03
N GLU A 106 -2.76 -7.28 -2.29
CA GLU A 106 -4.18 -7.64 -2.30
C GLU A 106 -4.99 -6.42 -2.72
N VAL A 107 -5.81 -6.56 -3.73
CA VAL A 107 -6.69 -5.51 -4.23
C VAL A 107 -8.12 -6.01 -4.34
N GLY A 108 -9.05 -5.23 -3.84
CA GLY A 108 -10.47 -5.46 -4.01
C GLY A 108 -10.98 -4.69 -5.20
N VAL A 109 -11.69 -5.35 -6.11
CA VAL A 109 -12.29 -4.74 -7.30
C VAL A 109 -13.69 -5.26 -7.54
N GLN A 110 -14.49 -4.45 -8.22
CA GLN A 110 -15.74 -4.86 -8.82
C GLN A 110 -15.73 -4.35 -10.27
N ILE A 111 -15.86 -5.26 -11.21
CA ILE A 111 -15.81 -4.94 -12.63
C ILE A 111 -17.07 -5.50 -13.29
N PHE A 112 -17.76 -4.64 -14.02
CA PHE A 112 -18.85 -5.01 -14.89
C PHE A 112 -18.62 -4.35 -16.25
N SER A 113 -18.26 -5.15 -17.23
CA SER A 113 -17.90 -4.69 -18.57
C SER A 113 -18.05 -5.84 -19.56
N ASP A 114 -17.83 -5.55 -20.82
CA ASP A 114 -17.56 -6.60 -21.81
C ASP A 114 -16.23 -7.32 -21.50
N ASP A 115 -16.04 -8.49 -22.08
CA ASP A 115 -14.82 -9.27 -21.91
C ASP A 115 -13.58 -8.49 -22.34
N CYS A 116 -12.56 -8.52 -21.51
CA CYS A 116 -11.28 -7.95 -21.88
C CYS A 116 -10.59 -8.80 -22.94
N ASP A 117 -9.94 -8.15 -23.92
CA ASP A 117 -9.16 -8.85 -24.95
C ASP A 117 -7.77 -9.20 -24.42
N GLN A 118 -7.57 -10.45 -23.99
CA GLN A 118 -6.30 -10.96 -23.48
C GLN A 118 -5.15 -10.89 -24.50
N ALA A 119 -5.45 -10.78 -25.78
CA ALA A 119 -4.45 -10.64 -26.83
C ALA A 119 -3.90 -9.22 -26.94
N GLN A 120 -4.59 -8.23 -26.35
CA GLN A 120 -4.16 -6.83 -26.40
C GLN A 120 -3.51 -6.41 -25.07
N PRO A 121 -2.28 -5.88 -25.10
CA PRO A 121 -1.64 -5.33 -23.88
C PRO A 121 -2.51 -4.26 -23.24
N GLY A 122 -2.72 -4.37 -21.91
CA GLY A 122 -3.48 -3.41 -21.13
C GLY A 122 -5.01 -3.55 -21.19
N SER A 123 -5.53 -4.53 -21.93
CA SER A 123 -6.99 -4.72 -22.03
C SER A 123 -7.59 -5.49 -20.85
N CYS A 124 -6.82 -6.25 -20.11
CA CYS A 124 -7.26 -6.89 -18.86
C CYS A 124 -6.66 -6.21 -17.66
N LEU A 125 -7.16 -6.51 -16.47
CA LEU A 125 -6.64 -5.93 -15.25
C LEU A 125 -5.14 -6.21 -15.13
N THR A 126 -4.36 -5.15 -15.20
CA THR A 126 -2.91 -5.19 -15.09
C THR A 126 -2.49 -4.44 -13.86
N LEU A 127 -1.78 -5.12 -12.97
CA LEU A 127 -1.15 -4.52 -11.81
C LEU A 127 0.35 -4.42 -12.08
N THR A 128 0.92 -3.22 -11.89
CA THR A 128 2.35 -2.98 -12.04
C THR A 128 2.90 -2.34 -10.77
N LEU A 129 3.79 -3.07 -10.09
CA LEU A 129 4.54 -2.52 -8.96
C LEU A 129 5.75 -1.76 -9.49
N ARG A 130 5.87 -0.51 -9.04
CA ARG A 130 7.01 0.35 -9.35
C ARG A 130 7.83 0.67 -8.12
N LYS A 131 9.10 0.84 -8.34
CA LYS A 131 10.10 1.38 -7.43
C LYS A 131 10.53 2.74 -8.01
N GLY A 132 9.95 3.82 -7.49
CA GLY A 132 10.02 5.13 -8.14
C GLY A 132 9.48 5.07 -9.57
N ASN A 133 10.33 5.41 -10.54
CA ASN A 133 9.93 5.38 -11.96
C ASN A 133 10.14 4.01 -12.64
N LEU A 134 10.79 3.05 -11.97
CA LEU A 134 11.12 1.75 -12.54
C LEU A 134 9.99 0.74 -12.27
N ALA A 135 9.40 0.18 -13.31
CA ALA A 135 8.51 -0.99 -13.17
C ALA A 135 9.37 -2.22 -12.80
N ILE A 136 9.13 -2.77 -11.62
CA ILE A 136 9.90 -3.92 -11.10
C ILE A 136 9.16 -5.24 -11.26
N ALA A 137 7.84 -5.20 -11.32
CA ALA A 137 7.01 -6.36 -11.60
C ALA A 137 5.69 -5.92 -12.23
N SER A 138 5.15 -6.75 -13.12
CA SER A 138 3.83 -6.53 -13.70
C SER A 138 3.13 -7.88 -13.88
N ARG A 139 1.82 -7.90 -13.68
CA ARG A 139 0.98 -9.08 -13.87
C ARG A 139 -0.38 -8.71 -14.44
N VAL A 140 -0.78 -9.46 -15.47
CA VAL A 140 -2.11 -9.40 -16.05
C VAL A 140 -3.00 -10.45 -15.37
N PHE A 141 -4.20 -10.03 -15.01
CA PHE A 141 -5.24 -10.90 -14.46
C PHE A 141 -6.35 -11.02 -15.49
N PRO A 142 -6.37 -12.12 -16.25
CA PRO A 142 -7.39 -12.34 -17.26
C PRO A 142 -8.75 -12.63 -16.60
N ALA A 143 -9.82 -12.36 -17.35
CA ALA A 143 -11.19 -12.68 -16.97
C ALA A 143 -11.62 -12.08 -15.61
N THR A 144 -11.33 -10.80 -15.41
CA THR A 144 -11.73 -10.06 -14.23
C THR A 144 -13.13 -9.44 -14.33
N ASP A 145 -13.85 -9.67 -15.42
CA ASP A 145 -15.29 -9.44 -15.41
C ASP A 145 -15.96 -10.43 -14.45
N ASN A 146 -16.36 -9.93 -13.30
CA ASN A 146 -17.03 -10.72 -12.26
C ASN A 146 -18.54 -10.47 -12.23
N ALA A 147 -19.11 -9.99 -13.32
CA ALA A 147 -20.51 -9.64 -13.47
C ALA A 147 -21.01 -8.68 -12.37
N GLY A 148 -20.16 -7.75 -11.97
CA GLY A 148 -20.45 -6.78 -10.91
C GLY A 148 -20.42 -7.38 -9.50
N ASN A 149 -19.81 -8.54 -9.28
CA ASN A 149 -19.54 -9.04 -7.94
C ASN A 149 -18.21 -8.50 -7.41
N ASP A 150 -18.10 -8.40 -6.10
CA ASP A 150 -16.86 -8.02 -5.45
C ASP A 150 -15.85 -9.16 -5.54
N GLU A 151 -14.62 -8.85 -5.94
CA GLU A 151 -13.53 -9.80 -6.05
C GLU A 151 -12.28 -9.29 -5.32
N GLN A 152 -11.58 -10.20 -4.65
CA GLN A 152 -10.26 -9.93 -4.07
C GLN A 152 -9.19 -10.62 -4.92
N ILE A 153 -8.33 -9.82 -5.50
CA ILE A 153 -7.19 -10.28 -6.27
C ILE A 153 -5.97 -10.32 -5.36
N ARG A 154 -5.28 -11.46 -5.36
CA ARG A 154 -4.08 -11.69 -4.57
C ARG A 154 -2.89 -11.95 -5.48
N TRP A 155 -1.84 -11.17 -5.29
CA TRP A 155 -0.59 -11.32 -6.01
C TRP A 155 0.59 -11.42 -5.05
N GLU A 156 1.22 -12.59 -5.04
CA GLU A 156 2.45 -12.85 -4.30
C GLU A 156 3.66 -12.65 -5.20
N LEU A 157 4.60 -11.82 -4.75
CA LEU A 157 5.79 -11.44 -5.48
C LEU A 157 7.02 -11.74 -4.62
N PRO A 158 7.84 -12.76 -4.96
CA PRO A 158 9.10 -13.00 -4.28
C PRO A 158 10.02 -11.79 -4.38
N VAL A 159 10.64 -11.41 -3.27
CA VAL A 159 11.60 -10.31 -3.23
C VAL A 159 12.87 -10.71 -3.98
N ASP A 160 13.16 -10.06 -5.09
CA ASP A 160 14.41 -10.22 -5.81
C ASP A 160 15.46 -9.18 -5.37
N ARG A 161 16.66 -9.24 -5.96
CA ARG A 161 17.76 -8.34 -5.59
C ARG A 161 17.45 -6.86 -5.85
N ASN A 162 16.62 -6.55 -6.82
CA ASN A 162 16.27 -5.17 -7.18
C ASN A 162 15.23 -4.58 -6.21
N MET A 163 14.57 -5.46 -5.45
CA MET A 163 13.53 -5.10 -4.49
C MET A 163 14.04 -5.02 -3.05
N THR A 164 15.29 -5.39 -2.76
CA THR A 164 15.80 -5.47 -1.39
C THR A 164 16.06 -4.13 -0.72
N GLU A 165 16.36 -3.10 -1.49
CA GLU A 165 16.61 -1.75 -0.98
C GLU A 165 15.78 -0.73 -1.76
N TRP A 166 15.12 0.17 -1.05
CA TRP A 166 14.31 1.26 -1.60
C TRP A 166 14.81 2.58 -1.03
N ASN A 167 15.38 3.41 -1.88
CA ASN A 167 16.03 4.64 -1.47
C ASN A 167 14.97 5.73 -1.20
N ARG A 168 15.09 6.36 -0.04
CA ARG A 168 14.22 7.48 0.35
C ARG A 168 14.20 8.58 -0.70
N SER A 169 13.05 9.21 -0.84
CA SER A 169 12.82 10.40 -1.70
C SER A 169 12.94 10.18 -3.21
N VAL A 170 13.24 8.95 -3.67
CA VAL A 170 13.39 8.65 -5.11
C VAL A 170 12.79 7.30 -5.55
N GLU A 171 12.59 6.36 -4.63
CA GLU A 171 12.16 4.99 -4.94
C GLU A 171 10.94 4.57 -4.13
N GLU A 172 9.96 5.46 -4.01
CA GLU A 172 8.71 5.15 -3.33
C GLU A 172 7.96 4.03 -4.05
N PRO A 173 7.35 3.08 -3.31
CA PRO A 173 6.46 2.09 -3.88
C PRO A 173 5.22 2.75 -4.49
N THR A 174 4.93 2.36 -5.72
CA THR A 174 3.74 2.81 -6.46
C THR A 174 3.08 1.59 -7.07
N LEU A 175 1.77 1.50 -6.98
CA LEU A 175 0.99 0.50 -7.69
C LEU A 175 0.20 1.17 -8.81
N ASP A 176 0.53 0.81 -10.06
CA ASP A 176 -0.30 1.17 -11.20
C ASP A 176 -1.36 0.08 -11.42
N ILE A 177 -2.58 0.52 -11.69
CA ILE A 177 -3.75 -0.31 -11.93
C ILE A 177 -4.33 0.12 -13.27
N GLU A 178 -4.31 -0.77 -14.24
CA GLU A 178 -4.81 -0.53 -15.58
C GLU A 178 -5.87 -1.56 -15.93
N TYR A 179 -6.94 -1.12 -16.56
CA TYR A 179 -7.97 -1.99 -17.11
C TYR A 179 -8.63 -1.32 -18.30
N SER A 180 -8.84 -2.08 -19.38
CA SER A 180 -9.56 -1.62 -20.55
C SER A 180 -10.46 -2.73 -21.06
N ALA A 181 -11.69 -2.40 -21.39
CA ALA A 181 -12.63 -3.25 -22.08
C ALA A 181 -13.30 -2.48 -23.22
N PRO A 182 -13.55 -3.14 -24.38
CA PRO A 182 -14.01 -2.44 -25.60
C PRO A 182 -15.46 -1.95 -25.50
N GLY A 183 -16.26 -2.53 -24.62
CA GLY A 183 -17.69 -2.29 -24.51
C GLY A 183 -18.54 -3.19 -25.39
N TRP A 184 -19.81 -3.30 -25.05
CA TRP A 184 -20.77 -4.15 -25.76
C TRP A 184 -21.18 -3.55 -27.12
N ASN A 185 -21.56 -4.41 -28.05
CA ASN A 185 -22.07 -3.98 -29.34
C ASN A 185 -23.39 -3.21 -29.20
N GLY A 186 -23.53 -2.12 -29.97
CA GLY A 186 -24.65 -1.19 -29.85
C GLY A 186 -26.04 -1.83 -30.05
N LEU A 187 -26.17 -3.01 -30.69
CA LEU A 187 -27.44 -3.74 -30.79
C LEU A 187 -27.88 -4.39 -29.47
N GLU A 188 -26.92 -4.86 -28.68
CA GLU A 188 -27.18 -5.44 -27.36
C GLU A 188 -27.63 -4.37 -26.37
N CYS A 189 -27.07 -3.18 -26.48
CA CYS A 189 -27.40 -2.03 -25.64
C CYS A 189 -28.74 -1.35 -25.97
N LEU A 190 -29.45 -1.79 -27.01
CA LEU A 190 -30.81 -1.33 -27.28
C LEU A 190 -31.86 -2.01 -26.38
N ILE A 191 -31.51 -3.13 -25.79
CA ILE A 191 -32.44 -3.97 -25.04
C ILE A 191 -32.03 -4.11 -23.56
N ALA A 192 -30.75 -3.95 -23.26
CA ALA A 192 -30.17 -4.08 -21.92
C ALA A 192 -29.46 -2.80 -21.48
N ASP A 193 -29.33 -2.61 -20.17
CA ASP A 193 -28.45 -1.58 -19.62
C ASP A 193 -26.99 -1.96 -19.88
N CYS A 194 -26.30 -1.16 -20.69
CA CYS A 194 -24.92 -1.37 -21.05
C CYS A 194 -23.97 -0.41 -20.27
N THR A 195 -24.26 -0.15 -19.04
CA THR A 195 -23.39 0.66 -18.21
C THR A 195 -22.21 -0.18 -17.70
N GLY A 196 -21.01 0.10 -18.18
CA GLY A 196 -19.79 -0.47 -17.64
C GLY A 196 -19.46 0.17 -16.27
N VAL A 197 -18.95 -0.62 -15.35
CA VAL A 197 -18.57 -0.15 -13.99
C VAL A 197 -17.20 -0.70 -13.64
N PHE A 198 -16.36 0.16 -13.11
CA PHE A 198 -15.14 -0.24 -12.44
C PHE A 198 -15.11 0.38 -11.05
N ARG A 199 -14.96 -0.47 -10.03
CA ARG A 199 -14.83 -0.05 -8.63
C ARG A 199 -13.55 -0.62 -8.05
N PHE A 200 -12.83 0.24 -7.30
CA PHE A 200 -11.64 -0.12 -6.55
C PHE A 200 -11.87 0.16 -5.07
N TYR A 201 -11.65 -0.86 -4.24
CA TYR A 201 -11.88 -0.77 -2.80
C TYR A 201 -10.63 -0.29 -2.07
N TYR A 202 -10.82 0.75 -1.24
CA TYR A 202 -9.77 1.30 -0.39
C TYR A 202 -9.65 0.57 0.96
N SER A 203 -8.54 0.77 1.65
CA SER A 203 -8.31 0.22 2.99
C SER A 203 -9.15 0.99 4.01
N LYS A 204 -10.44 0.69 4.10
CA LYS A 204 -11.29 1.27 5.13
C LYS A 204 -11.44 0.30 6.28
N ASP A 205 -11.30 0.84 7.50
CA ASP A 205 -11.45 0.26 8.83
C ASP A 205 -11.86 -1.22 8.89
N ARG A 206 -11.06 -2.04 9.58
CA ARG A 206 -11.21 -3.48 9.84
C ARG A 206 -12.57 -3.91 10.44
N LYS A 207 -13.49 -2.99 10.70
CA LYS A 207 -14.85 -3.29 11.19
C LYS A 207 -15.82 -3.74 10.11
N SER A 208 -15.49 -3.54 8.85
CA SER A 208 -16.26 -4.11 7.75
C SER A 208 -15.83 -5.57 7.58
N THR A 209 -16.69 -6.49 7.97
CA THR A 209 -16.59 -7.95 7.74
C THR A 209 -16.69 -8.32 6.24
N ARG A 210 -16.49 -7.39 5.35
CA ARG A 210 -16.45 -7.59 3.90
C ARG A 210 -15.00 -7.62 3.43
N LEU A 211 -14.68 -8.64 2.67
CA LEU A 211 -13.40 -9.10 2.12
C LEU A 211 -12.68 -8.09 1.18
N ASN A 212 -13.02 -6.81 1.15
CA ASN A 212 -12.75 -5.94 0.03
C ASN A 212 -11.87 -4.73 0.39
N SER A 213 -10.83 -4.91 1.18
CA SER A 213 -9.85 -3.84 1.40
C SER A 213 -8.55 -4.10 0.62
N SER A 214 -8.07 -3.10 -0.10
CA SER A 214 -6.79 -3.19 -0.80
C SER A 214 -5.64 -2.85 0.12
N HIS A 215 -4.62 -3.70 0.16
CA HIS A 215 -3.40 -3.47 0.92
C HIS A 215 -2.20 -4.16 0.29
N LEU A 216 -1.02 -3.68 0.63
CA LEU A 216 0.25 -4.28 0.25
C LEU A 216 1.03 -4.59 1.51
N VAL A 217 1.42 -5.84 1.68
CA VAL A 217 2.21 -6.30 2.84
C VAL A 217 3.63 -6.55 2.41
N ILE A 218 4.57 -5.99 3.16
CA ILE A 218 5.99 -6.02 2.84
C ILE A 218 6.73 -6.83 3.91
N SER A 219 7.54 -7.81 3.49
CA SER A 219 8.43 -8.53 4.40
C SER A 219 9.73 -7.77 4.60
N TYR A 220 9.94 -7.21 5.79
CA TYR A 220 11.17 -6.50 6.13
C TYR A 220 12.35 -7.45 6.42
N ALA A 221 13.57 -6.98 6.14
CA ALA A 221 14.77 -7.56 6.68
C ALA A 221 14.89 -7.20 8.17
N VAL A 222 15.10 -8.20 9.02
CA VAL A 222 15.40 -8.06 10.45
C VAL A 222 16.90 -8.11 10.64
#